data_3387ce380131e2b8419453381de42096
#
_entry.id   3387ce380131e2b8419453381de42096
#
_cell.length_a   1.000
_cell.length_b   1.000
_cell.length_c   1.000
_cell.angle_alpha   90.00
_cell.angle_beta   90.00
_cell.angle_gamma   90.00
#
_symmetry.space_group_name_H-M   'P 1'
#
loop_
_entity.id
_entity.type
_entity.pdbx_description
1 polymer ?
#
loop_
_entity_poly.entity_id
_entity_poly.type
_entity_poly.pdbx_seq_one_letter_code
_entity_poly.pdbx_strand_id
1 'polypeptide(L)'
;MKVSIDKYSKVPVYLQIADQIKSQIISGALPRGSALPSERALAQILDVHRNTVVKAYSELKSDAWIESRQGVGYIVAAANDENDAQDERGGEGAQPGRVNWVSEVAEKYLDMEKTFDDLFQRFTDESHYSLGSGVASREVYTSERVAGDIAALLTGSGPCQYFFSPYKGDKFLRQKLVAFLGTKGVKASSGEIQILSETNQALDFIVTLLVKPGDSVVMEEPVHPDMYRVMELAGAKILTVPVDENGMNCEVLESLLTQTRPRLIFVNSSYHDPTGNILSLE
;
A
#
# COMPACT_ATOMS: atom_id res chain seq x y z
N MET A 1 -7.72 -30.13 7.10
CA MET A 1 -8.41 -29.04 6.37
C MET A 1 -9.75 -28.77 7.07
N LYS A 2 -9.98 -27.52 7.52
CA LYS A 2 -11.28 -27.09 8.09
C LYS A 2 -11.81 -25.95 7.21
N VAL A 3 -12.99 -26.13 6.64
CA VAL A 3 -13.68 -25.12 5.83
C VAL A 3 -15.08 -24.98 6.39
N SER A 4 -15.55 -23.75 6.61
CA SER A 4 -16.90 -23.44 7.06
C SER A 4 -17.58 -22.52 6.05
N ILE A 5 -18.89 -22.69 5.86
CA ILE A 5 -19.66 -21.91 4.90
C ILE A 5 -20.70 -21.07 5.63
N ASP A 6 -20.69 -19.78 5.37
CA ASP A 6 -21.77 -18.89 5.75
C ASP A 6 -22.75 -18.74 4.57
N LYS A 7 -23.92 -19.39 4.69
CA LYS A 7 -24.99 -19.35 3.66
C LYS A 7 -25.68 -17.97 3.58
N TYR A 8 -25.47 -17.08 4.55
CA TYR A 8 -26.07 -15.75 4.61
C TYR A 8 -25.11 -14.64 4.15
N SER A 9 -23.84 -14.99 3.91
CA SER A 9 -22.84 -14.06 3.41
C SER A 9 -23.16 -13.61 1.99
N LYS A 10 -22.82 -12.35 1.68
CA LYS A 10 -22.88 -11.83 0.30
C LYS A 10 -21.77 -12.41 -0.59
N VAL A 11 -20.75 -13.03 0.00
CA VAL A 11 -19.65 -13.66 -0.74
C VAL A 11 -20.11 -15.00 -1.31
N PRO A 12 -19.94 -15.25 -2.60
CA PRO A 12 -20.30 -16.52 -3.23
C PRO A 12 -19.60 -17.71 -2.54
N VAL A 13 -20.34 -18.80 -2.31
CA VAL A 13 -19.86 -19.98 -1.57
C VAL A 13 -18.55 -20.55 -2.13
N TYR A 14 -18.34 -20.53 -3.45
CA TYR A 14 -17.12 -21.04 -4.04
C TYR A 14 -15.90 -20.18 -3.69
N LEU A 15 -16.06 -18.85 -3.56
CA LEU A 15 -15.01 -17.96 -3.09
C LEU A 15 -14.69 -18.18 -1.61
N GLN A 16 -15.73 -18.35 -0.76
CA GLN A 16 -15.51 -18.67 0.66
C GLN A 16 -14.69 -19.96 0.83
N ILE A 17 -14.91 -20.97 -0.04
CA ILE A 17 -14.13 -22.21 -0.03
C ILE A 17 -12.70 -21.95 -0.50
N ALA A 18 -12.53 -21.23 -1.61
CA ALA A 18 -11.21 -20.94 -2.17
C ALA A 18 -10.35 -20.14 -1.20
N ASP A 19 -10.88 -19.07 -0.63
CA ASP A 19 -10.16 -18.19 0.28
C ASP A 19 -9.73 -18.89 1.57
N GLN A 20 -10.60 -19.75 2.13
CA GLN A 20 -10.25 -20.51 3.32
C GLN A 20 -9.19 -21.58 3.06
N ILE A 21 -9.21 -22.22 1.88
CA ILE A 21 -8.15 -23.15 1.47
C ILE A 21 -6.84 -22.37 1.27
N LYS A 22 -6.89 -21.25 0.57
CA LYS A 22 -5.76 -20.34 0.36
C LYS A 22 -5.14 -19.91 1.68
N SER A 23 -5.94 -19.45 2.64
CA SER A 23 -5.49 -19.07 3.99
C SER A 23 -4.82 -20.24 4.72
N GLN A 24 -5.33 -21.47 4.59
CA GLN A 24 -4.71 -22.65 5.20
C GLN A 24 -3.39 -23.06 4.52
N ILE A 25 -3.24 -22.81 3.21
CA ILE A 25 -1.97 -23.00 2.49
C ILE A 25 -0.95 -21.96 2.96
N ILE A 26 -1.35 -20.69 3.00
CA ILE A 26 -0.52 -19.57 3.46
C ILE A 26 -0.07 -19.78 4.92
N SER A 27 -0.98 -20.20 5.80
CA SER A 27 -0.67 -20.45 7.22
C SER A 27 0.14 -21.74 7.46
N GLY A 28 0.41 -22.52 6.42
CA GLY A 28 1.09 -23.82 6.56
C GLY A 28 0.21 -24.94 7.15
N ALA A 29 -1.05 -24.67 7.49
CA ALA A 29 -1.99 -25.70 7.96
C ALA A 29 -2.32 -26.75 6.86
N LEU A 30 -2.13 -26.37 5.59
CA LEU A 30 -2.10 -27.25 4.43
C LEU A 30 -0.71 -27.15 3.80
N PRO A 31 0.23 -28.05 4.15
CA PRO A 31 1.58 -28.01 3.62
C PRO A 31 1.64 -28.20 2.10
N ARG A 32 2.66 -27.66 1.47
CA ARG A 32 2.96 -27.88 0.05
C ARG A 32 3.07 -29.38 -0.27
N GLY A 33 2.53 -29.80 -1.39
CA GLY A 33 2.48 -31.21 -1.79
C GLY A 33 1.40 -32.04 -1.08
N SER A 34 0.68 -31.49 -0.09
CA SER A 34 -0.41 -32.22 0.55
C SER A 34 -1.59 -32.43 -0.39
N ALA A 35 -2.20 -33.60 -0.34
CA ALA A 35 -3.37 -33.91 -1.16
C ALA A 35 -4.63 -33.23 -0.60
N LEU A 36 -5.41 -32.64 -1.49
CA LEU A 36 -6.72 -32.09 -1.17
C LEU A 36 -7.80 -33.19 -1.35
N PRO A 37 -8.92 -33.11 -0.61
CA PRO A 37 -10.07 -33.97 -0.84
C PRO A 37 -10.55 -33.87 -2.30
N SER A 38 -11.07 -34.96 -2.84
CA SER A 38 -11.70 -34.90 -4.16
C SER A 38 -12.90 -33.93 -4.13
N GLU A 39 -13.21 -33.35 -5.29
CA GLU A 39 -14.36 -32.43 -5.43
C GLU A 39 -15.66 -33.02 -4.86
N ARG A 40 -15.87 -34.34 -5.04
CA ARG A 40 -17.04 -35.03 -4.50
C ARG A 40 -16.98 -35.15 -2.98
N ALA A 41 -15.83 -35.50 -2.44
CA ALA A 41 -15.64 -35.65 -1.02
C ALA A 41 -15.79 -34.30 -0.30
N LEU A 42 -15.20 -33.23 -0.82
CA LEU A 42 -15.32 -31.91 -0.23
C LEU A 42 -16.75 -31.38 -0.32
N ALA A 43 -17.43 -31.57 -1.44
CA ALA A 43 -18.84 -31.20 -1.63
C ALA A 43 -19.75 -31.87 -0.60
N GLN A 44 -19.51 -33.17 -0.32
CA GLN A 44 -20.24 -33.92 0.68
C GLN A 44 -19.97 -33.42 2.11
N ILE A 45 -18.70 -33.14 2.45
CA ILE A 45 -18.30 -32.62 3.76
C ILE A 45 -18.95 -31.25 4.05
N LEU A 46 -19.02 -30.40 3.01
CA LEU A 46 -19.52 -29.01 3.15
C LEU A 46 -21.03 -28.87 2.87
N ASP A 47 -21.71 -29.96 2.53
CA ASP A 47 -23.14 -29.94 2.14
C ASP A 47 -23.43 -28.90 1.04
N VAL A 48 -22.63 -28.94 -0.04
CA VAL A 48 -22.79 -28.07 -1.21
C VAL A 48 -22.84 -28.88 -2.52
N HIS A 49 -23.31 -28.22 -3.58
CA HIS A 49 -23.30 -28.86 -4.89
C HIS A 49 -21.83 -29.04 -5.38
N ARG A 50 -21.54 -30.20 -6.02
CA ARG A 50 -20.19 -30.49 -6.54
C ARG A 50 -19.61 -29.37 -7.41
N ASN A 51 -20.45 -28.76 -8.27
CA ASN A 51 -20.00 -27.69 -9.16
C ASN A 51 -19.48 -26.46 -8.39
N THR A 52 -19.92 -26.21 -7.17
CA THR A 52 -19.40 -25.13 -6.31
C THR A 52 -17.97 -25.41 -5.92
N VAL A 53 -17.63 -26.66 -5.57
CA VAL A 53 -16.25 -27.08 -5.27
C VAL A 53 -15.39 -27.11 -6.52
N VAL A 54 -15.93 -27.58 -7.65
CA VAL A 54 -15.23 -27.52 -8.95
C VAL A 54 -14.82 -26.11 -9.27
N LYS A 55 -15.72 -25.14 -9.07
CA LYS A 55 -15.43 -23.71 -9.31
C LYS A 55 -14.38 -23.19 -8.35
N ALA A 56 -14.44 -23.53 -7.05
CA ALA A 56 -13.43 -23.15 -6.07
C ALA A 56 -12.04 -23.72 -6.40
N TYR A 57 -11.97 -24.98 -6.81
CA TYR A 57 -10.71 -25.61 -7.21
C TYR A 57 -10.18 -25.08 -8.54
N SER A 58 -11.05 -24.70 -9.46
CA SER A 58 -10.66 -24.04 -10.70
C SER A 58 -10.01 -22.68 -10.41
N GLU A 59 -10.56 -21.91 -9.49
CA GLU A 59 -10.01 -20.63 -9.04
C GLU A 59 -8.62 -20.81 -8.40
N LEU A 60 -8.52 -21.71 -7.43
CA LEU A 60 -7.25 -22.04 -6.79
C LEU A 60 -6.18 -22.56 -7.77
N LYS A 61 -6.61 -23.26 -8.83
CA LYS A 61 -5.70 -23.77 -9.86
C LYS A 61 -5.27 -22.66 -10.81
N SER A 62 -6.17 -21.73 -11.19
CA SER A 62 -5.81 -20.58 -12.02
C SER A 62 -4.81 -19.66 -11.33
N ASP A 63 -4.94 -19.52 -10.01
CA ASP A 63 -4.03 -18.76 -9.15
C ASP A 63 -2.76 -19.57 -8.73
N ALA A 64 -2.53 -20.75 -9.32
CA ALA A 64 -1.40 -21.64 -9.05
C ALA A 64 -1.24 -22.10 -7.57
N TRP A 65 -2.30 -22.00 -6.75
CA TRP A 65 -2.28 -22.52 -5.37
C TRP A 65 -2.36 -24.03 -5.28
N ILE A 66 -3.01 -24.65 -6.26
CA ILE A 66 -3.13 -26.11 -6.35
C ILE A 66 -2.86 -26.58 -7.77
N GLU A 67 -2.38 -27.81 -7.90
CA GLU A 67 -2.18 -28.47 -9.19
C GLU A 67 -2.90 -29.82 -9.24
N SER A 68 -3.26 -30.27 -10.45
CA SER A 68 -3.84 -31.60 -10.63
C SER A 68 -2.74 -32.61 -10.94
N ARG A 69 -2.64 -33.69 -10.14
CA ARG A 69 -1.69 -34.77 -10.35
C ARG A 69 -2.40 -36.06 -10.72
N GLN A 70 -1.99 -36.66 -11.83
CA GLN A 70 -2.61 -37.87 -12.32
C GLN A 70 -2.52 -38.99 -11.28
N GLY A 71 -3.65 -39.64 -10.96
CA GLY A 71 -3.74 -40.69 -9.95
C GLY A 71 -3.87 -40.22 -8.49
N VAL A 72 -3.63 -38.98 -8.18
CA VAL A 72 -3.68 -38.42 -6.81
C VAL A 72 -4.85 -37.45 -6.65
N GLY A 73 -5.19 -36.69 -7.69
CA GLY A 73 -6.21 -35.64 -7.63
C GLY A 73 -5.57 -34.26 -7.56
N TYR A 74 -6.10 -33.40 -6.70
CA TYR A 74 -5.52 -32.06 -6.46
C TYR A 74 -4.54 -32.08 -5.29
N ILE A 75 -3.41 -31.42 -5.47
CA ILE A 75 -2.40 -31.23 -4.44
C ILE A 75 -2.07 -29.74 -4.32
N VAL A 76 -1.64 -29.31 -3.16
CA VAL A 76 -1.11 -27.95 -2.95
C VAL A 76 0.14 -27.78 -3.80
N ALA A 77 0.16 -26.77 -4.66
CA ALA A 77 1.26 -26.54 -5.59
C ALA A 77 2.58 -26.23 -4.84
N ALA A 78 3.70 -26.68 -5.43
CA ALA A 78 5.00 -26.17 -5.04
C ALA A 78 5.13 -24.75 -5.60
N ALA A 79 5.64 -23.78 -4.82
CA ALA A 79 5.82 -22.42 -5.35
C ALA A 79 6.76 -22.44 -6.56
N ASN A 80 6.36 -21.77 -7.63
CA ASN A 80 7.27 -21.42 -8.73
C ASN A 80 8.02 -20.14 -8.32
N ASP A 81 8.85 -20.22 -7.30
CA ASP A 81 9.76 -19.12 -6.96
C ASP A 81 11.07 -19.34 -7.72
N GLU A 82 11.20 -18.75 -8.88
CA GLU A 82 12.49 -18.61 -9.57
C GLU A 82 13.50 -17.78 -8.75
N ASN A 83 13.09 -17.19 -7.63
CA ASN A 83 13.94 -16.43 -6.72
C ASN A 83 14.38 -17.16 -5.45
N ASP A 84 13.88 -18.35 -5.14
CA ASP A 84 14.27 -19.14 -3.94
C ASP A 84 15.39 -20.15 -4.17
N ALA A 85 16.06 -20.13 -5.33
CA ALA A 85 17.16 -21.05 -5.62
C ALA A 85 18.44 -20.85 -4.76
N GLN A 86 18.42 -19.94 -3.79
CA GLN A 86 19.58 -19.72 -2.90
C GLN A 86 19.37 -20.13 -1.44
N ASP A 87 18.19 -20.55 -1.03
CA ASP A 87 17.91 -20.92 0.38
C ASP A 87 17.62 -22.43 0.60
N GLU A 88 17.87 -23.29 -0.41
CA GLU A 88 17.77 -24.76 -0.28
C GLU A 88 18.96 -25.44 0.43
N ARG A 89 19.57 -24.77 1.44
CA ARG A 89 20.46 -25.48 2.37
C ARG A 89 19.91 -25.40 3.79
N GLY A 90 18.86 -26.10 4.06
CA GLY A 90 18.34 -26.19 5.41
C GLY A 90 16.99 -26.90 5.47
N GLY A 91 16.95 -28.14 5.04
CA GLY A 91 15.85 -29.01 5.37
C GLY A 91 15.83 -29.28 6.87
N GLU A 92 14.62 -29.49 7.38
CA GLU A 92 14.21 -30.03 8.66
C GLU A 92 13.51 -29.01 9.59
N GLY A 93 12.21 -29.25 9.72
CA GLY A 93 11.44 -28.89 10.91
C GLY A 93 10.87 -27.48 10.89
N ALA A 94 9.55 -27.40 10.80
CA ALA A 94 8.83 -26.22 11.30
C ALA A 94 9.34 -25.92 12.71
N GLN A 95 10.13 -24.85 12.86
CA GLN A 95 10.65 -24.45 14.17
C GLN A 95 9.46 -24.05 15.04
N PRO A 96 9.23 -24.73 16.19
CA PRO A 96 8.20 -24.32 17.13
C PRO A 96 8.54 -22.90 17.62
N GLY A 97 7.70 -21.91 17.30
CA GLY A 97 7.84 -20.54 17.76
C GLY A 97 8.01 -19.48 16.66
N ARG A 98 8.02 -19.86 15.38
CA ARG A 98 8.03 -18.84 14.32
C ARG A 98 6.63 -18.25 14.17
N VAL A 99 6.49 -16.97 14.49
CA VAL A 99 5.24 -16.23 14.31
C VAL A 99 4.93 -16.12 12.81
N ASN A 100 3.74 -16.55 12.42
CA ASN A 100 3.26 -16.28 11.06
C ASN A 100 2.73 -14.84 11.00
N TRP A 101 3.59 -13.91 10.63
CA TRP A 101 3.25 -12.49 10.59
C TRP A 101 2.10 -12.16 9.65
N VAL A 102 1.91 -12.94 8.58
CA VAL A 102 0.79 -12.73 7.64
C VAL A 102 -0.56 -12.91 8.33
N SER A 103 -0.68 -13.89 9.24
CA SER A 103 -1.92 -14.10 10.01
C SER A 103 -2.17 -13.03 11.08
N GLU A 104 -1.15 -12.27 11.45
CA GLU A 104 -1.23 -11.19 12.44
C GLU A 104 -1.53 -9.82 11.79
N VAL A 105 -1.36 -9.72 10.46
CA VAL A 105 -1.69 -8.48 9.72
C VAL A 105 -3.20 -8.37 9.58
N ALA A 106 -3.75 -7.20 9.89
CA ALA A 106 -5.18 -6.96 9.72
C ALA A 106 -5.60 -7.08 8.25
N GLU A 107 -6.67 -7.80 7.98
CA GLU A 107 -7.19 -8.14 6.65
C GLU A 107 -7.27 -6.93 5.70
N LYS A 108 -7.69 -5.76 6.23
CA LYS A 108 -7.78 -4.51 5.48
C LYS A 108 -6.46 -4.06 4.82
N TYR A 109 -5.32 -4.41 5.44
CA TYR A 109 -4.00 -4.07 4.87
C TYR A 109 -3.62 -5.03 3.74
N LEU A 110 -3.98 -6.30 3.85
CA LEU A 110 -3.71 -7.32 2.83
C LEU A 110 -4.50 -7.04 1.54
N ASP A 111 -5.77 -6.69 1.65
CA ASP A 111 -6.61 -6.35 0.50
C ASP A 111 -6.10 -5.09 -0.21
N MET A 112 -5.66 -4.11 0.56
CA MET A 112 -5.12 -2.87 0.02
C MET A 112 -3.78 -3.09 -0.67
N GLU A 113 -2.86 -3.86 -0.06
CA GLU A 113 -1.57 -4.20 -0.64
C GLU A 113 -1.72 -4.85 -2.01
N LYS A 114 -2.60 -5.83 -2.13
CA LYS A 114 -2.88 -6.50 -3.40
C LYS A 114 -3.35 -5.52 -4.49
N THR A 115 -4.22 -4.59 -4.15
CA THR A 115 -4.71 -3.58 -5.10
C THR A 115 -3.58 -2.66 -5.56
N PHE A 116 -2.69 -2.26 -4.65
CA PHE A 116 -1.55 -1.42 -4.98
C PHE A 116 -0.49 -2.17 -5.79
N ASP A 117 -0.22 -3.43 -5.48
CA ASP A 117 0.72 -4.25 -6.24
C ASP A 117 0.26 -4.44 -7.69
N ASP A 118 -1.02 -4.74 -7.90
CA ASP A 118 -1.61 -4.86 -9.24
C ASP A 118 -1.48 -3.55 -10.05
N LEU A 119 -1.68 -2.40 -9.39
CA LEU A 119 -1.47 -1.09 -10.01
C LEU A 119 0.02 -0.85 -10.30
N PHE A 120 0.90 -1.10 -9.33
CA PHE A 120 2.33 -0.86 -9.47
C PHE A 120 2.97 -1.71 -10.58
N GLN A 121 2.58 -2.97 -10.70
CA GLN A 121 3.03 -3.83 -11.80
C GLN A 121 2.67 -3.25 -13.17
N ARG A 122 1.48 -2.65 -13.32
CA ARG A 122 1.08 -1.99 -14.57
C ARG A 122 1.92 -0.76 -14.89
N PHE A 123 2.40 -0.04 -13.88
CA PHE A 123 3.27 1.14 -14.06
C PHE A 123 4.72 0.78 -14.37
N THR A 124 5.19 -0.41 -13.96
CA THR A 124 6.57 -0.87 -14.18
C THR A 124 6.75 -1.73 -15.42
N ASP A 125 5.67 -2.03 -16.15
CA ASP A 125 5.73 -2.77 -17.42
C ASP A 125 6.48 -1.95 -18.48
N GLU A 126 7.70 -2.39 -18.82
CA GLU A 126 8.59 -1.75 -19.81
C GLU A 126 8.00 -1.70 -21.23
N SER A 127 6.91 -2.41 -21.49
CA SER A 127 6.23 -2.38 -22.80
C SER A 127 5.44 -1.09 -23.05
N HIS A 128 5.28 -0.24 -22.02
CA HIS A 128 4.47 0.98 -22.08
C HIS A 128 5.24 2.20 -21.56
N TYR A 129 4.98 3.36 -22.16
CA TYR A 129 5.43 4.63 -21.60
C TYR A 129 4.54 4.98 -20.39
N SER A 130 5.05 4.80 -19.19
CA SER A 130 4.33 5.18 -17.99
C SER A 130 4.40 6.69 -17.76
N LEU A 131 3.24 7.36 -17.78
CA LEU A 131 3.10 8.76 -17.38
C LEU A 131 2.63 8.90 -15.92
N GLY A 132 2.43 7.78 -15.23
CA GLY A 132 1.82 7.74 -13.89
C GLY A 132 2.80 7.90 -12.73
N SER A 133 4.12 7.77 -12.97
CA SER A 133 5.08 7.76 -11.86
C SER A 133 5.51 9.17 -11.39
N GLY A 134 5.34 10.21 -12.22
CA GLY A 134 5.83 11.57 -11.93
C GLY A 134 7.35 11.66 -11.73
N VAL A 135 8.10 10.59 -12.00
CA VAL A 135 9.54 10.53 -11.80
C VAL A 135 10.25 11.17 -13.00
N ALA A 136 11.15 12.11 -12.71
CA ALA A 136 11.95 12.73 -13.75
C ALA A 136 12.92 11.71 -14.37
N SER A 137 13.29 11.92 -15.65
CA SER A 137 14.23 11.05 -16.33
C SER A 137 15.62 11.06 -15.65
N ARG A 138 16.38 9.98 -15.83
CA ARG A 138 17.71 9.82 -15.24
C ARG A 138 18.67 10.95 -15.55
N GLU A 139 18.56 11.56 -16.73
CA GLU A 139 19.41 12.63 -17.21
C GLU A 139 19.26 13.93 -16.41
N VAL A 140 18.11 14.10 -15.72
CA VAL A 140 17.86 15.25 -14.87
C VAL A 140 18.67 15.17 -13.56
N TYR A 141 19.05 13.96 -13.14
CA TYR A 141 19.82 13.75 -11.92
C TYR A 141 21.32 13.72 -12.25
N THR A 142 22.03 14.80 -11.96
CA THR A 142 23.50 14.87 -12.09
C THR A 142 24.17 14.12 -10.92
N SER A 143 24.40 12.82 -11.12
CA SER A 143 25.01 11.95 -10.12
C SER A 143 26.38 12.43 -9.62
N GLU A 144 27.18 13.04 -10.48
CA GLU A 144 28.51 13.58 -10.16
C GLU A 144 28.46 14.72 -9.13
N ARG A 145 27.49 15.65 -9.28
CA ARG A 145 27.31 16.74 -8.32
C ARG A 145 26.88 16.22 -6.96
N VAL A 146 25.90 15.31 -6.94
CA VAL A 146 25.42 14.69 -5.70
C VAL A 146 26.53 13.92 -5.01
N ALA A 147 27.33 13.14 -5.77
CA ALA A 147 28.46 12.40 -5.21
C ALA A 147 29.53 13.35 -4.62
N GLY A 148 29.82 14.47 -5.31
CA GLY A 148 30.74 15.49 -4.82
C GLY A 148 30.28 16.15 -3.50
N ASP A 149 28.99 16.51 -3.43
CA ASP A 149 28.38 17.10 -2.24
C ASP A 149 28.40 16.12 -1.05
N ILE A 150 28.08 14.83 -1.30
CA ILE A 150 28.17 13.77 -0.28
C ILE A 150 29.62 13.59 0.20
N ALA A 151 30.60 13.52 -0.73
CA ALA A 151 31.99 13.40 -0.38
C ALA A 151 32.48 14.59 0.46
N ALA A 152 32.09 15.81 0.09
CA ALA A 152 32.43 17.02 0.84
C ALA A 152 31.83 17.01 2.27
N LEU A 153 30.61 16.53 2.43
CA LEU A 153 29.97 16.35 3.74
C LEU A 153 30.70 15.31 4.60
N LEU A 154 31.10 14.19 4.00
CA LEU A 154 31.78 13.10 4.73
C LEU A 154 33.21 13.41 5.11
N THR A 155 33.92 14.21 4.30
CA THR A 155 35.33 14.59 4.50
C THR A 155 35.50 15.90 5.26
N GLY A 156 34.43 16.64 5.49
CA GLY A 156 34.44 17.90 6.23
C GLY A 156 34.89 17.74 7.68
N SER A 157 35.61 18.72 8.20
CA SER A 157 36.26 18.72 9.53
C SER A 157 35.31 18.88 10.73
N GLY A 158 34.02 18.61 10.56
CA GLY A 158 33.01 18.66 11.64
C GLY A 158 32.92 17.34 12.43
N PRO A 159 32.46 17.38 13.70
CA PRO A 159 32.16 16.16 14.42
C PRO A 159 31.13 15.36 13.61
N CYS A 160 31.40 14.06 13.45
CA CYS A 160 30.55 13.15 12.69
C CYS A 160 29.12 13.14 13.28
N GLN A 161 28.23 13.92 12.70
CA GLN A 161 26.82 14.04 13.13
C GLN A 161 25.95 12.92 12.56
N TYR A 162 26.57 11.92 11.91
CA TYR A 162 25.88 10.89 11.15
C TYR A 162 25.31 9.75 12.00
N PHE A 163 25.64 9.70 13.29
CA PHE A 163 25.21 8.58 14.15
C PHE A 163 23.84 8.75 14.77
N PHE A 164 23.42 9.98 15.02
CA PHE A 164 22.10 10.26 15.62
C PHE A 164 21.56 11.60 15.14
N SER A 165 20.47 11.57 14.39
CA SER A 165 19.70 12.78 14.11
C SER A 165 18.72 13.03 15.26
N PRO A 166 18.60 14.28 15.77
CA PRO A 166 17.54 14.63 16.70
C PRO A 166 16.17 14.31 16.10
N TYR A 167 15.19 13.96 16.93
CA TYR A 167 13.83 13.58 16.47
C TYR A 167 13.17 14.63 15.55
N LYS A 168 13.54 15.91 15.67
CA LYS A 168 13.08 16.98 14.75
C LYS A 168 13.93 17.10 13.47
N GLY A 169 14.98 16.33 13.34
CA GLY A 169 15.98 16.47 12.28
C GLY A 169 17.11 17.44 12.63
N ASP A 170 18.13 17.48 11.80
CA ASP A 170 19.34 18.29 12.01
C ASP A 170 18.99 19.78 12.18
N LYS A 171 19.59 20.40 13.20
CA LYS A 171 19.34 21.82 13.53
C LYS A 171 19.80 22.77 12.42
N PHE A 172 20.94 22.48 11.84
CA PHE A 172 21.53 23.33 10.79
C PHE A 172 20.67 23.26 9.52
N LEU A 173 20.22 22.07 9.13
CA LEU A 173 19.28 21.88 8.02
C LEU A 173 17.99 22.67 8.25
N ARG A 174 17.39 22.58 9.45
CA ARG A 174 16.17 23.31 9.77
C ARG A 174 16.37 24.83 9.70
N GLN A 175 17.52 25.36 10.14
CA GLN A 175 17.84 26.78 10.01
C GLN A 175 18.01 27.20 8.53
N LYS A 176 18.64 26.38 7.69
CA LYS A 176 18.74 26.64 6.25
C LYS A 176 17.37 26.62 5.57
N LEU A 177 16.49 25.70 5.98
CA LEU A 177 15.11 25.64 5.48
C LEU A 177 14.30 26.88 5.88
N VAL A 178 14.48 27.45 7.08
CA VAL A 178 13.84 28.73 7.46
C VAL A 178 14.21 29.83 6.45
N ALA A 179 15.50 29.97 6.12
CA ALA A 179 15.97 30.96 5.15
C ALA A 179 15.37 30.68 3.76
N PHE A 180 15.37 29.43 3.32
CA PHE A 180 14.81 29.03 2.03
C PHE A 180 13.30 29.29 1.95
N LEU A 181 12.53 28.91 2.97
CA LEU A 181 11.09 29.16 3.06
C LEU A 181 10.79 30.67 3.05
N GLY A 182 11.64 31.47 3.69
CA GLY A 182 11.54 32.94 3.65
C GLY A 182 11.63 33.50 2.22
N THR A 183 12.45 32.92 1.34
CA THR A 183 12.51 33.31 -0.09
C THR A 183 11.23 32.99 -0.86
N LYS A 184 10.42 32.06 -0.33
CA LYS A 184 9.11 31.66 -0.88
C LYS A 184 7.93 32.36 -0.19
N GLY A 185 8.18 33.36 0.67
CA GLY A 185 7.15 34.09 1.39
C GLY A 185 6.62 33.35 2.64
N VAL A 186 7.12 32.17 2.97
CA VAL A 186 6.70 31.40 4.14
C VAL A 186 7.53 31.80 5.35
N LYS A 187 6.88 32.34 6.38
CA LYS A 187 7.51 32.71 7.66
C LYS A 187 7.41 31.53 8.63
N ALA A 188 8.54 30.99 9.02
CA ALA A 188 8.63 29.90 9.99
C ALA A 188 9.85 30.07 10.88
N SER A 189 9.79 29.54 12.09
CA SER A 189 10.95 29.36 12.97
C SER A 189 11.51 27.94 12.83
N SER A 190 12.75 27.71 13.20
CA SER A 190 13.35 26.38 13.16
C SER A 190 12.67 25.36 14.10
N GLY A 191 11.93 25.84 15.11
CA GLY A 191 11.14 25.02 16.02
C GLY A 191 9.86 24.45 15.39
N GLU A 192 9.36 25.09 14.34
CA GLU A 192 8.15 24.71 13.62
C GLU A 192 8.42 23.77 12.42
N ILE A 193 9.69 23.45 12.16
CA ILE A 193 10.10 22.57 11.08
C ILE A 193 10.42 21.17 11.65
N GLN A 194 9.76 20.17 11.09
CA GLN A 194 10.02 18.75 11.31
C GLN A 194 10.59 18.14 10.02
N ILE A 195 11.77 17.51 10.13
CA ILE A 195 12.36 16.75 9.01
C ILE A 195 11.80 15.33 9.05
N LEU A 196 11.35 14.84 7.92
CA LEU A 196 10.84 13.50 7.71
C LEU A 196 11.51 12.89 6.47
N SER A 197 11.39 11.58 6.30
CA SER A 197 12.02 10.88 5.18
C SER A 197 11.35 11.21 3.85
N GLU A 198 10.01 11.35 3.87
CA GLU A 198 9.18 11.59 2.67
C GLU A 198 7.82 12.19 3.03
N THR A 199 7.08 12.61 2.00
CA THR A 199 5.77 13.23 2.15
C THR A 199 4.73 12.28 2.74
N ASN A 200 4.74 11.00 2.34
CA ASN A 200 3.77 10.01 2.84
C ASN A 200 3.90 9.80 4.36
N GLN A 201 5.13 9.85 4.90
CA GLN A 201 5.34 9.81 6.35
C GLN A 201 4.73 11.03 7.05
N ALA A 202 4.83 12.22 6.43
CA ALA A 202 4.20 13.43 6.97
C ALA A 202 2.67 13.30 7.02
N LEU A 203 2.09 12.78 5.96
CA LEU A 203 0.65 12.59 5.86
C LEU A 203 0.14 11.58 6.88
N ASP A 204 0.82 10.44 6.99
CA ASP A 204 0.47 9.41 7.97
C ASP A 204 0.49 9.98 9.40
N PHE A 205 1.51 10.77 9.75
CA PHE A 205 1.57 11.44 11.05
C PHE A 205 0.44 12.46 11.25
N ILE A 206 0.17 13.30 10.25
CA ILE A 206 -0.90 14.30 10.33
C ILE A 206 -2.25 13.62 10.51
N VAL A 207 -2.51 12.61 9.69
CA VAL A 207 -3.77 11.86 9.73
C VAL A 207 -3.92 11.11 11.05
N THR A 208 -2.90 10.40 11.50
CA THR A 208 -2.91 9.69 12.78
C THR A 208 -3.15 10.62 13.97
N LEU A 209 -2.62 11.85 13.93
CA LEU A 209 -2.78 12.83 15.01
C LEU A 209 -4.14 13.52 14.99
N LEU A 210 -4.71 13.77 13.81
CA LEU A 210 -5.86 14.66 13.66
C LEU A 210 -7.17 13.95 13.31
N VAL A 211 -7.12 12.79 12.67
CA VAL A 211 -8.29 12.09 12.12
C VAL A 211 -8.60 10.84 12.94
N LYS A 212 -9.84 10.65 13.32
CA LYS A 212 -10.36 9.44 13.96
C LYS A 212 -11.20 8.64 12.97
N PRO A 213 -11.32 7.32 13.14
CA PRO A 213 -12.24 6.53 12.34
C PRO A 213 -13.65 7.13 12.34
N GLY A 214 -14.20 7.34 11.13
CA GLY A 214 -15.51 7.96 10.92
C GLY A 214 -15.51 9.50 10.80
N ASP A 215 -14.40 10.18 11.10
CA ASP A 215 -14.28 11.61 10.82
C ASP A 215 -14.33 11.86 9.30
N SER A 216 -14.99 12.93 8.90
CA SER A 216 -15.02 13.36 7.50
C SER A 216 -13.76 14.12 7.13
N VAL A 217 -13.19 13.81 5.98
CA VAL A 217 -12.08 14.54 5.36
C VAL A 217 -12.45 14.93 3.94
N VAL A 218 -11.99 16.08 3.47
CA VAL A 218 -12.21 16.56 2.10
C VAL A 218 -10.91 16.41 1.32
N MET A 219 -11.02 15.91 0.09
CA MET A 219 -9.90 15.77 -0.85
C MET A 219 -10.32 16.25 -2.23
N GLU A 220 -9.34 16.57 -3.03
CA GLU A 220 -9.51 16.86 -4.46
C GLU A 220 -9.88 15.59 -5.24
N GLU A 221 -10.55 15.74 -6.38
CA GLU A 221 -10.87 14.65 -7.30
C GLU A 221 -10.51 15.08 -8.74
N PRO A 222 -9.57 14.39 -9.40
CA PRO A 222 -8.79 13.23 -8.91
C PRO A 222 -7.80 13.59 -7.81
N VAL A 223 -7.27 12.59 -7.10
CA VAL A 223 -6.26 12.71 -6.06
C VAL A 223 -5.19 11.64 -6.24
N HIS A 224 -3.97 11.93 -5.80
CA HIS A 224 -2.89 10.94 -5.80
C HIS A 224 -3.27 9.71 -4.96
N PRO A 225 -3.04 8.48 -5.46
CA PRO A 225 -3.46 7.25 -4.78
C PRO A 225 -2.96 7.11 -3.33
N ASP A 226 -1.72 7.53 -3.06
CA ASP A 226 -1.14 7.45 -1.71
C ASP A 226 -1.89 8.32 -0.69
N MET A 227 -2.39 9.48 -1.13
CA MET A 227 -3.18 10.36 -0.27
C MET A 227 -4.51 9.71 0.10
N TYR A 228 -5.17 9.13 -0.90
CA TYR A 228 -6.40 8.38 -0.69
C TYR A 228 -6.19 7.22 0.29
N ARG A 229 -5.13 6.44 0.06
CA ARG A 229 -4.74 5.30 0.89
C ARG A 229 -4.58 5.65 2.36
N VAL A 230 -3.85 6.72 2.68
CA VAL A 230 -3.61 7.12 4.06
C VAL A 230 -4.91 7.48 4.78
N MET A 231 -5.83 8.18 4.11
CA MET A 231 -7.14 8.54 4.66
C MET A 231 -8.04 7.31 4.85
N GLU A 232 -8.04 6.39 3.89
CA GLU A 232 -8.81 5.14 3.96
C GLU A 232 -8.32 4.24 5.10
N LEU A 233 -6.99 4.10 5.27
CA LEU A 233 -6.40 3.34 6.37
C LEU A 233 -6.77 3.89 7.74
N ALA A 234 -6.87 5.22 7.86
CA ALA A 234 -7.35 5.87 9.08
C ALA A 234 -8.84 5.64 9.36
N GLY A 235 -9.57 5.03 8.43
CA GLY A 235 -11.01 4.84 8.53
C GLY A 235 -11.80 6.14 8.39
N ALA A 236 -11.24 7.13 7.69
CA ALA A 236 -11.91 8.41 7.43
C ALA A 236 -13.05 8.25 6.42
N LYS A 237 -14.07 9.09 6.55
CA LYS A 237 -15.12 9.27 5.55
C LYS A 237 -14.63 10.30 4.54
N ILE A 238 -14.20 9.82 3.36
CA ILE A 238 -13.66 10.67 2.30
C ILE A 238 -14.79 11.34 1.55
N LEU A 239 -14.70 12.65 1.41
CA LEU A 239 -15.59 13.51 0.62
C LEU A 239 -14.73 14.17 -0.45
N THR A 240 -15.14 14.10 -1.71
CA THR A 240 -14.35 14.61 -2.83
C THR A 240 -14.91 15.92 -3.37
N VAL A 241 -14.03 16.78 -3.84
CA VAL A 241 -14.35 18.04 -4.53
C VAL A 241 -13.61 18.03 -5.87
N PRO A 242 -14.30 18.22 -7.00
CA PRO A 242 -13.67 18.20 -8.31
C PRO A 242 -12.65 19.32 -8.48
N VAL A 243 -11.59 19.02 -9.25
CA VAL A 243 -10.57 19.97 -9.68
C VAL A 243 -10.89 20.42 -11.11
N ASP A 244 -10.91 21.72 -11.33
CA ASP A 244 -11.00 22.35 -12.64
C ASP A 244 -9.68 23.08 -13.02
N GLU A 245 -9.70 23.89 -14.05
CA GLU A 245 -8.52 24.65 -14.51
C GLU A 245 -7.98 25.66 -13.48
N ASN A 246 -8.78 26.03 -12.47
CA ASN A 246 -8.43 26.94 -11.38
C ASN A 246 -8.06 26.23 -10.09
N GLY A 247 -8.04 24.90 -10.08
CA GLY A 247 -7.78 24.04 -8.91
C GLY A 247 -9.05 23.48 -8.30
N MET A 248 -9.09 23.30 -6.98
CA MET A 248 -10.26 22.79 -6.26
C MET A 248 -11.46 23.72 -6.44
N ASN A 249 -12.60 23.18 -6.89
CA ASN A 249 -13.82 23.95 -7.10
C ASN A 249 -14.39 24.49 -5.77
N CYS A 250 -14.20 25.78 -5.54
CA CYS A 250 -14.60 26.43 -4.28
C CYS A 250 -16.11 26.47 -4.06
N GLU A 251 -16.93 26.54 -5.10
CA GLU A 251 -18.40 26.54 -4.95
C GLU A 251 -18.91 25.19 -4.44
N VAL A 252 -18.35 24.10 -4.98
CA VAL A 252 -18.66 22.74 -4.52
C VAL A 252 -18.18 22.56 -3.09
N LEU A 253 -16.96 23.03 -2.77
CA LEU A 253 -16.43 22.98 -1.42
C LEU A 253 -17.33 23.74 -0.44
N GLU A 254 -17.74 24.97 -0.76
CA GLU A 254 -18.61 25.77 0.08
C GLU A 254 -19.95 25.08 0.34
N SER A 255 -20.59 24.57 -0.73
CA SER A 255 -21.82 23.79 -0.60
C SER A 255 -21.65 22.57 0.33
N LEU A 256 -20.54 21.85 0.21
CA LEU A 256 -20.23 20.71 1.05
C LEU A 256 -20.03 21.12 2.52
N LEU A 257 -19.35 22.25 2.78
CA LEU A 257 -19.10 22.76 4.12
C LEU A 257 -20.37 23.27 4.83
N THR A 258 -21.43 23.61 4.09
CA THR A 258 -22.73 23.93 4.70
C THR A 258 -23.41 22.70 5.29
N GLN A 259 -23.12 21.52 4.77
CA GLN A 259 -23.77 20.26 5.15
C GLN A 259 -22.88 19.40 6.09
N THR A 260 -21.57 19.62 6.06
CA THR A 260 -20.59 18.80 6.78
C THR A 260 -19.55 19.67 7.47
N ARG A 261 -18.91 19.11 8.50
CA ARG A 261 -17.76 19.74 9.18
C ARG A 261 -16.58 18.79 9.08
N PRO A 262 -15.84 18.81 7.97
CA PRO A 262 -14.70 17.92 7.81
C PRO A 262 -13.62 18.26 8.84
N ARG A 263 -12.91 17.23 9.29
CA ARG A 263 -11.79 17.37 10.21
C ARG A 263 -10.56 17.91 9.52
N LEU A 264 -10.40 17.58 8.25
CA LEU A 264 -9.26 17.92 7.43
C LEU A 264 -9.73 18.24 6.00
N ILE A 265 -9.12 19.22 5.37
CA ILE A 265 -9.20 19.50 3.93
C ILE A 265 -7.79 19.34 3.38
N PHE A 266 -7.61 18.40 2.44
CA PHE A 266 -6.34 18.18 1.75
C PHE A 266 -6.39 18.84 0.37
N VAL A 267 -5.39 19.69 0.09
CA VAL A 267 -5.28 20.43 -1.17
C VAL A 267 -3.85 20.34 -1.68
N ASN A 268 -3.69 20.04 -2.96
CA ASN A 268 -2.43 20.15 -3.68
C ASN A 268 -2.45 21.42 -4.55
N SER A 269 -2.04 22.54 -3.96
CA SER A 269 -2.21 23.87 -4.58
C SER A 269 -1.25 24.19 -5.73
N SER A 270 -0.15 23.43 -5.89
CA SER A 270 0.87 23.72 -6.90
C SER A 270 1.21 22.46 -7.67
N TYR A 271 1.00 22.52 -8.99
CA TYR A 271 1.23 21.37 -9.88
C TYR A 271 0.49 20.12 -9.38
N HIS A 272 -0.82 20.27 -9.23
CA HIS A 272 -1.71 19.24 -8.73
C HIS A 272 -1.44 17.87 -9.39
N ASP A 273 -1.21 16.86 -8.60
CA ASP A 273 -1.02 15.50 -9.08
C ASP A 273 -2.36 14.73 -8.99
N PRO A 274 -2.95 14.28 -10.15
CA PRO A 274 -2.29 14.06 -11.45
C PRO A 274 -2.57 15.12 -12.53
N THR A 275 -3.32 16.20 -12.28
CA THR A 275 -3.80 17.08 -13.36
C THR A 275 -2.77 18.11 -13.83
N GLY A 276 -1.77 18.46 -13.01
CA GLY A 276 -0.79 19.50 -13.27
C GLY A 276 -1.30 20.92 -13.02
N ASN A 277 -2.55 21.11 -12.61
CA ASN A 277 -3.15 22.39 -12.39
C ASN A 277 -2.53 23.16 -11.21
N ILE A 278 -2.71 24.46 -11.18
CA ILE A 278 -2.28 25.33 -10.09
C ILE A 278 -3.52 26.03 -9.55
N LEU A 279 -3.71 25.99 -8.23
CA LEU A 279 -4.81 26.68 -7.57
C LEU A 279 -4.69 28.18 -7.83
N SER A 280 -5.76 28.80 -8.34
CA SER A 280 -5.81 30.23 -8.59
C SER A 280 -5.80 31.04 -7.28
N LEU A 281 -5.44 32.31 -7.37
CA LEU A 281 -5.49 33.25 -6.22
C LEU A 281 -6.82 34.02 -6.15
N GLU A 282 -7.72 33.77 -7.10
CA GLU A 282 -9.04 34.46 -7.18
C GLU A 282 -10.11 33.65 -6.48
#